data_09eda8a8bf29e43b54138663ce2b6bf8
#
_entry.id   09eda8a8bf29e43b54138663ce2b6bf8
#
_cell.length_a   1.000
_cell.length_b   1.000
_cell.length_c   1.000
_cell.angle_alpha   90.00
_cell.angle_beta   90.00
_cell.angle_gamma   90.00
#
_symmetry.space_group_name_H-M   'P 1'
#
loop_
_entity.id
_entity.type
_entity.pdbx_description
1 polymer ?
#
loop_
_entity_poly.entity_id
_entity_poly.type
_entity_poly.pdbx_seq_one_letter_code
_entity_poly.pdbx_strand_id
1 'polypeptide(L)'
;DPNVFHKPKAEAKFFNKMTTFEIDRSITEKQVKQSFSSATQLNGFISMLYNEVEKAMTVKIDALVMRTINNMILETAKDGGATRAVNLLTKFNAQYGQNLTAAQAILDPSFIRYATYYIGLYIDRLTRMSTLFNVGGKQRFTPKELQHVVMLSEFRAAADVFLQSTTFHDQYTKLVNAETVPFWQGSGVDYEFASTGKILGVPSSGGDAQTVTGVLGCIFDRDALGVMNNNQRVTTQWNAKAEFT
;
A
#
# COMPACT_ATOMS: atom_id res chain seq x y z
N ASP A 1 23.60 13.89 -39.78
CA ASP A 1 22.69 14.28 -40.82
C ASP A 1 21.39 14.81 -40.17
N PRO A 2 21.06 16.10 -40.32
CA PRO A 2 19.88 16.69 -39.70
C PRO A 2 18.55 16.17 -40.25
N ASN A 3 18.58 15.39 -41.30
CA ASN A 3 17.41 14.86 -42.00
C ASN A 3 17.11 13.38 -41.66
N VAL A 4 17.77 12.82 -40.66
CA VAL A 4 17.48 11.42 -40.25
C VAL A 4 16.31 11.42 -39.28
N PHE A 5 15.18 10.98 -39.74
CA PHE A 5 14.01 10.76 -38.90
C PHE A 5 14.16 9.50 -38.07
N HIS A 6 14.26 9.66 -36.76
CA HIS A 6 14.23 8.54 -35.83
C HIS A 6 12.78 8.21 -35.44
N LYS A 7 12.34 7.01 -35.80
CA LYS A 7 11.02 6.53 -35.40
C LYS A 7 10.95 6.41 -33.88
N PRO A 8 10.01 7.08 -33.19
CA PRO A 8 9.88 6.96 -31.74
C PRO A 8 9.51 5.51 -31.38
N LYS A 9 10.14 4.97 -30.34
CA LYS A 9 9.75 3.68 -29.75
C LYS A 9 8.60 3.94 -28.79
N ALA A 10 7.41 3.48 -29.16
CA ALA A 10 6.24 3.51 -28.28
C ALA A 10 5.96 2.10 -27.76
N GLU A 11 5.61 1.99 -26.50
CA GLU A 11 5.17 0.74 -25.87
C GLU A 11 3.83 1.01 -25.19
N ALA A 12 2.92 0.04 -25.30
CA ALA A 12 1.63 0.07 -24.63
C ALA A 12 1.49 -1.18 -23.76
N LYS A 13 0.90 -1.02 -22.59
CA LYS A 13 0.51 -2.11 -21.71
C LYS A 13 -0.99 -2.06 -21.49
N PHE A 14 -1.65 -3.16 -21.76
CA PHE A 14 -3.10 -3.29 -21.58
C PHE A 14 -3.39 -4.05 -20.28
N PHE A 15 -4.28 -3.50 -19.47
CA PHE A 15 -4.79 -4.13 -18.25
C PHE A 15 -6.17 -4.70 -18.55
N ASN A 16 -6.31 -6.02 -18.50
CA ASN A 16 -7.54 -6.73 -18.84
C ASN A 16 -8.11 -7.56 -17.68
N LYS A 17 -7.47 -7.53 -16.51
CA LYS A 17 -7.99 -8.20 -15.32
C LYS A 17 -8.89 -7.25 -14.54
N MET A 18 -10.11 -7.68 -14.30
CA MET A 18 -11.10 -6.99 -13.50
C MET A 18 -11.55 -7.90 -12.36
N THR A 19 -11.67 -7.34 -11.17
CA THR A 19 -12.25 -8.01 -10.02
C THR A 19 -13.61 -7.36 -9.75
N THR A 20 -14.67 -8.15 -9.79
CA THR A 20 -16.00 -7.73 -9.35
C THR A 20 -16.19 -8.10 -7.89
N PHE A 21 -16.83 -7.23 -7.13
CA PHE A 21 -17.30 -7.54 -5.80
C PHE A 21 -18.73 -7.03 -5.64
N GLU A 22 -19.49 -7.72 -4.81
CA GLU A 22 -20.88 -7.44 -4.54
C GLU A 22 -21.07 -7.18 -3.06
N ILE A 23 -21.99 -6.28 -2.74
CA ILE A 23 -22.39 -5.97 -1.37
C ILE A 23 -23.91 -6.15 -1.32
N ASP A 24 -24.31 -7.27 -0.75
CA ASP A 24 -25.71 -7.60 -0.59
C ASP A 24 -26.26 -7.06 0.73
N ARG A 25 -27.45 -6.51 0.66
CA ARG A 25 -28.26 -6.16 1.83
C ARG A 25 -29.69 -6.62 1.57
N SER A 26 -30.25 -7.36 2.49
CA SER A 26 -31.64 -7.80 2.42
C SER A 26 -32.45 -7.19 3.55
N ILE A 27 -33.68 -6.78 3.22
CA ILE A 27 -34.62 -6.17 4.15
C ILE A 27 -35.90 -6.96 4.06
N THR A 28 -36.42 -7.41 5.19
CA THR A 28 -37.70 -8.14 5.23
C THR A 28 -38.88 -7.15 5.32
N GLU A 29 -39.96 -7.46 4.64
CA GLU A 29 -41.23 -6.69 4.70
C GLU A 29 -41.72 -6.52 6.15
N LYS A 30 -41.54 -7.56 6.98
CA LYS A 30 -41.90 -7.53 8.39
C LYS A 30 -41.10 -6.47 9.17
N GLN A 31 -39.80 -6.32 8.90
CA GLN A 31 -38.97 -5.29 9.51
C GLN A 31 -39.46 -3.88 9.14
N VAL A 32 -39.82 -3.68 7.87
CA VAL A 32 -40.35 -2.39 7.41
C VAL A 32 -41.70 -2.07 8.06
N LYS A 33 -42.64 -3.02 8.08
CA LYS A 33 -43.98 -2.80 8.61
C LYS A 33 -44.02 -2.64 10.13
N GLN A 34 -43.14 -3.31 10.88
CA GLN A 34 -43.18 -3.32 12.34
C GLN A 34 -42.28 -2.22 12.96
N SER A 35 -41.32 -1.71 12.23
CA SER A 35 -40.32 -0.78 12.79
C SER A 35 -40.63 0.69 12.58
N PHE A 36 -41.55 1.03 11.67
CA PHE A 36 -41.77 2.43 11.27
C PHE A 36 -43.22 2.87 11.45
N SER A 37 -43.42 3.89 12.28
CA SER A 37 -44.70 4.54 12.48
C SER A 37 -44.87 5.82 11.63
N SER A 38 -43.82 6.27 10.93
CA SER A 38 -43.87 7.46 10.08
C SER A 38 -42.95 7.33 8.85
N ALA A 39 -43.30 8.07 7.79
CA ALA A 39 -42.50 8.17 6.57
C ALA A 39 -41.07 8.69 6.85
N THR A 40 -40.91 9.56 7.83
CA THR A 40 -39.62 10.12 8.22
C THR A 40 -38.69 9.06 8.80
N GLN A 41 -39.22 8.15 9.62
CA GLN A 41 -38.45 7.03 10.18
C GLN A 41 -38.04 6.04 9.08
N LEU A 42 -38.92 5.75 8.13
CA LEU A 42 -38.63 4.90 6.98
C LEU A 42 -37.50 5.50 6.13
N ASN A 43 -37.59 6.79 5.80
CA ASN A 43 -36.55 7.47 5.04
C ASN A 43 -35.21 7.50 5.77
N GLY A 44 -35.23 7.70 7.10
CA GLY A 44 -34.02 7.62 7.92
C GLY A 44 -33.38 6.23 7.88
N PHE A 45 -34.16 5.17 7.93
CA PHE A 45 -33.68 3.81 7.82
C PHE A 45 -33.08 3.50 6.44
N ILE A 46 -33.75 3.90 5.37
CA ILE A 46 -33.24 3.74 3.99
C ILE A 46 -31.91 4.48 3.85
N SER A 47 -31.82 5.71 4.34
CA SER A 47 -30.56 6.48 4.31
C SER A 47 -29.44 5.79 5.09
N MET A 48 -29.74 5.19 6.24
CA MET A 48 -28.78 4.41 7.01
C MET A 48 -28.24 3.22 6.22
N LEU A 49 -29.10 2.49 5.51
CA LEU A 49 -28.68 1.36 4.67
C LEU A 49 -27.77 1.79 3.51
N TYR A 50 -28.07 2.90 2.84
CA TYR A 50 -27.20 3.44 1.80
C TYR A 50 -25.83 3.83 2.38
N ASN A 51 -25.80 4.49 3.53
CA ASN A 51 -24.56 4.85 4.19
C ASN A 51 -23.73 3.63 4.60
N GLU A 52 -24.37 2.52 5.02
CA GLU A 52 -23.67 1.27 5.31
C GLU A 52 -23.05 0.64 4.05
N VAL A 53 -23.77 0.67 2.93
CA VAL A 53 -23.26 0.17 1.65
C VAL A 53 -22.06 1.03 1.19
N GLU A 54 -22.16 2.36 1.28
CA GLU A 54 -21.06 3.26 0.92
C GLU A 54 -19.83 3.05 1.80
N LYS A 55 -20.01 2.88 3.11
CA LYS A 55 -18.91 2.55 4.02
C LYS A 55 -18.25 1.22 3.67
N ALA A 56 -19.05 0.18 3.43
CA ALA A 56 -18.53 -1.12 3.02
C ALA A 56 -17.79 -1.05 1.69
N MET A 57 -18.25 -0.23 0.76
CA MET A 57 -17.60 0.04 -0.52
C MET A 57 -16.24 0.70 -0.32
N THR A 58 -16.18 1.75 0.50
CA THR A 58 -14.94 2.46 0.82
C THR A 58 -13.89 1.52 1.42
N VAL A 59 -14.30 0.69 2.39
CA VAL A 59 -13.39 -0.30 3.00
C VAL A 59 -12.86 -1.32 1.98
N LYS A 60 -13.72 -1.77 1.05
CA LYS A 60 -13.28 -2.70 -0.01
C LYS A 60 -12.34 -2.06 -1.00
N ILE A 61 -12.55 -0.79 -1.36
CA ILE A 61 -11.65 -0.04 -2.26
C ILE A 61 -10.30 0.18 -1.58
N ASP A 62 -10.30 0.58 -0.31
CA ASP A 62 -9.07 0.75 0.47
C ASP A 62 -8.28 -0.57 0.58
N ALA A 63 -8.95 -1.66 0.88
CA ALA A 63 -8.34 -3.00 0.89
C ALA A 63 -7.75 -3.39 -0.48
N LEU A 64 -8.37 -2.98 -1.59
CA LEU A 64 -7.87 -3.23 -2.95
C LEU A 64 -6.61 -2.40 -3.24
N VAL A 65 -6.56 -1.15 -2.80
CA VAL A 65 -5.37 -0.29 -2.90
C VAL A 65 -4.22 -0.90 -2.12
N MET A 66 -4.45 -1.28 -0.86
CA MET A 66 -3.45 -1.94 -0.02
C MET A 66 -2.95 -3.25 -0.62
N ARG A 67 -3.85 -4.07 -1.16
CA ARG A 67 -3.48 -5.30 -1.86
C ARG A 67 -2.61 -5.04 -3.09
N THR A 68 -2.87 -3.97 -3.81
CA THR A 68 -2.09 -3.58 -4.99
C THR A 68 -0.66 -3.21 -4.60
N ILE A 69 -0.49 -2.44 -3.52
CA ILE A 69 0.83 -2.09 -2.96
C ILE A 69 1.55 -3.36 -2.48
N ASN A 70 0.88 -4.23 -1.75
CA ASN A 70 1.45 -5.48 -1.27
C ASN A 70 1.92 -6.40 -2.40
N ASN A 71 1.14 -6.51 -3.47
CA ASN A 71 1.54 -7.28 -4.66
C ASN A 71 2.79 -6.68 -5.32
N MET A 72 2.89 -5.36 -5.41
CA MET A 72 4.09 -4.69 -5.91
C MET A 72 5.31 -5.02 -5.05
N ILE A 73 5.17 -4.99 -3.72
CA ILE A 73 6.27 -5.33 -2.81
C ILE A 73 6.71 -6.79 -2.98
N LEU A 74 5.75 -7.72 -3.07
CA LEU A 74 6.04 -9.14 -3.31
C LEU A 74 6.79 -9.37 -4.63
N GLU A 75 6.31 -8.78 -5.73
CA GLU A 75 6.97 -8.89 -7.03
C GLU A 75 8.38 -8.27 -7.00
N THR A 76 8.52 -7.13 -6.34
CA THR A 76 9.82 -6.46 -6.19
C THR A 76 10.77 -7.28 -5.33
N ALA A 77 10.30 -7.91 -4.27
CA ALA A 77 11.11 -8.78 -3.42
C ALA A 77 11.58 -10.04 -4.15
N LYS A 78 10.73 -10.57 -5.04
CA LYS A 78 11.05 -11.76 -5.85
C LYS A 78 12.07 -11.47 -6.94
N ASP A 79 11.83 -10.43 -7.75
CA ASP A 79 12.59 -10.19 -8.98
C ASP A 79 13.52 -8.97 -8.89
N GLY A 80 13.44 -8.21 -7.81
CA GLY A 80 14.08 -6.90 -7.70
C GLY A 80 15.58 -6.90 -7.43
N GLY A 81 16.12 -8.02 -6.98
CA GLY A 81 17.52 -8.07 -6.55
C GLY A 81 17.83 -7.06 -5.44
N ALA A 82 19.10 -6.88 -5.10
CA ALA A 82 19.55 -6.00 -4.03
C ALA A 82 19.39 -4.48 -4.33
N THR A 83 19.04 -4.11 -5.54
CA THR A 83 18.85 -2.70 -5.95
C THR A 83 17.43 -2.21 -5.74
N ARG A 84 16.43 -3.07 -5.94
CA ARG A 84 15.01 -2.75 -5.80
C ARG A 84 14.43 -3.23 -4.47
N ALA A 85 14.87 -4.41 -4.00
CA ALA A 85 14.53 -4.95 -2.68
C ALA A 85 15.75 -4.85 -1.76
N VAL A 86 15.86 -3.74 -1.02
CA VAL A 86 17.06 -3.41 -0.25
C VAL A 86 16.92 -3.89 1.18
N ASN A 87 17.75 -4.83 1.60
CA ASN A 87 17.84 -5.24 2.99
C ASN A 87 18.78 -4.31 3.77
N LEU A 88 18.18 -3.31 4.45
CA LEU A 88 18.92 -2.32 5.22
C LEU A 88 19.56 -2.93 6.46
N LEU A 89 18.94 -3.93 7.08
CA LEU A 89 19.47 -4.58 8.28
C LEU A 89 20.75 -5.35 7.98
N THR A 90 20.76 -6.12 6.91
CA THR A 90 22.00 -6.84 6.49
C THR A 90 23.12 -5.86 6.17
N LYS A 91 22.81 -4.75 5.50
CA LYS A 91 23.81 -3.70 5.20
C LYS A 91 24.33 -3.03 6.46
N PHE A 92 23.46 -2.71 7.41
CA PHE A 92 23.82 -2.12 8.69
C PHE A 92 24.73 -3.06 9.50
N ASN A 93 24.29 -4.29 9.67
CA ASN A 93 25.06 -5.29 10.41
C ASN A 93 26.46 -5.50 9.80
N ALA A 94 26.55 -5.60 8.49
CA ALA A 94 27.83 -5.73 7.79
C ALA A 94 28.73 -4.49 7.94
N GLN A 95 28.15 -3.29 7.86
CA GLN A 95 28.92 -2.06 7.94
C GLN A 95 29.45 -1.74 9.35
N TYR A 96 28.68 -2.06 10.39
CA TYR A 96 29.00 -1.73 11.78
C TYR A 96 29.46 -2.93 12.61
N GLY A 97 29.62 -4.11 11.99
CA GLY A 97 29.99 -5.33 12.71
C GLY A 97 28.97 -5.76 13.77
N GLN A 98 27.69 -5.41 13.54
CA GLN A 98 26.59 -5.72 14.44
C GLN A 98 25.91 -7.04 14.04
N ASN A 99 25.09 -7.56 14.92
CA ASN A 99 24.29 -8.76 14.64
C ASN A 99 22.86 -8.61 15.19
N LEU A 100 22.24 -7.48 14.86
CA LEU A 100 20.88 -7.17 15.29
C LEU A 100 19.87 -8.04 14.54
N THR A 101 18.88 -8.54 15.28
CA THR A 101 17.67 -9.13 14.69
C THR A 101 16.70 -8.02 14.22
N ALA A 102 15.72 -8.37 13.39
CA ALA A 102 14.73 -7.39 12.91
C ALA A 102 13.95 -6.73 14.06
N ALA A 103 13.58 -7.51 15.09
CA ALA A 103 12.89 -6.99 16.28
C ALA A 103 13.76 -6.04 17.12
N GLN A 104 15.05 -6.29 17.21
CA GLN A 104 15.99 -5.40 17.91
C GLN A 104 16.27 -4.13 17.10
N ALA A 105 16.39 -4.26 15.78
CA ALA A 105 16.73 -3.15 14.90
C ALA A 105 15.66 -2.04 14.90
N ILE A 106 14.38 -2.38 14.98
CA ILE A 106 13.30 -1.39 15.01
C ILE A 106 13.34 -0.51 16.27
N LEU A 107 13.99 -0.97 17.32
CA LEU A 107 14.17 -0.26 18.59
C LEU A 107 15.58 0.35 18.75
N ASP A 108 16.47 0.12 17.81
CA ASP A 108 17.84 0.65 17.85
C ASP A 108 17.94 2.02 17.20
N PRO A 109 18.30 3.07 17.94
CA PRO A 109 18.41 4.43 17.40
C PRO A 109 19.43 4.56 16.24
N SER A 110 20.50 3.78 16.27
CA SER A 110 21.55 3.82 15.24
C SER A 110 21.04 3.24 13.93
N PHE A 111 20.32 2.13 14.02
CA PHE A 111 19.66 1.54 12.85
C PHE A 111 18.57 2.44 12.27
N ILE A 112 17.76 3.06 13.11
CA ILE A 112 16.68 3.96 12.65
C ILE A 112 17.27 5.16 11.91
N ARG A 113 18.36 5.76 12.40
CA ARG A 113 19.08 6.85 11.70
C ARG A 113 19.65 6.38 10.36
N TYR A 114 20.25 5.22 10.36
CA TYR A 114 20.79 4.59 9.16
C TYR A 114 19.68 4.34 8.11
N ALA A 115 18.57 3.75 8.52
CA ALA A 115 17.43 3.50 7.64
C ALA A 115 16.86 4.81 7.07
N THR A 116 16.68 5.83 7.90
CA THR A 116 16.19 7.15 7.48
C THR A 116 17.13 7.81 6.47
N TYR A 117 18.45 7.73 6.70
CA TYR A 117 19.44 8.21 5.75
C TYR A 117 19.31 7.52 4.39
N TYR A 118 19.20 6.20 4.37
CA TYR A 118 19.06 5.46 3.11
C TYR A 118 17.75 5.72 2.40
N ILE A 119 16.64 5.89 3.11
CA ILE A 119 15.35 6.27 2.52
C ILE A 119 15.49 7.62 1.80
N GLY A 120 16.06 8.63 2.45
CA GLY A 120 16.34 9.93 1.83
C GLY A 120 17.23 9.82 0.60
N LEU A 121 18.29 9.00 0.69
CA LEU A 121 19.20 8.76 -0.42
C LEU A 121 18.54 8.10 -1.62
N TYR A 122 17.66 7.12 -1.39
CA TYR A 122 16.90 6.47 -2.46
C TYR A 122 15.89 7.40 -3.11
N ILE A 123 15.23 8.25 -2.34
CA ILE A 123 14.34 9.29 -2.86
C ILE A 123 15.09 10.20 -3.84
N ASP A 124 16.30 10.67 -3.46
CA ASP A 124 17.11 11.50 -4.35
C ASP A 124 17.64 10.73 -5.57
N ARG A 125 18.03 9.47 -5.40
CA ARG A 125 18.50 8.63 -6.51
C ARG A 125 17.41 8.36 -7.54
N LEU A 126 16.16 8.20 -7.12
CA LEU A 126 15.03 8.02 -8.04
C LEU A 126 14.74 9.25 -8.90
N THR A 127 15.18 10.44 -8.48
CA THR A 127 15.04 11.66 -9.31
C THR A 127 16.00 11.70 -10.50
N ARG A 128 17.02 10.86 -10.50
CA ARG A 128 18.03 10.81 -11.58
C ARG A 128 17.72 9.69 -12.54
N MET A 129 17.97 9.95 -13.81
CA MET A 129 17.79 8.95 -14.87
C MET A 129 18.68 7.73 -14.60
N SER A 130 18.07 6.57 -14.47
CA SER A 130 18.74 5.33 -14.14
C SER A 130 17.97 4.11 -14.70
N THR A 131 18.69 3.03 -14.90
CA THR A 131 18.12 1.72 -15.23
C THR A 131 17.95 0.81 -14.00
N LEU A 132 18.43 1.25 -12.82
CA LEU A 132 18.60 0.38 -11.66
C LEU A 132 17.29 0.08 -10.91
N PHE A 133 16.34 1.04 -10.93
CA PHE A 133 15.17 0.98 -10.07
C PHE A 133 13.88 0.56 -10.78
N ASN A 134 13.94 0.27 -12.07
CA ASN A 134 12.75 -0.14 -12.80
C ASN A 134 12.85 -1.57 -13.36
N VAL A 135 11.70 -2.14 -13.64
CA VAL A 135 11.57 -3.45 -14.26
C VAL A 135 11.94 -3.33 -15.75
N GLY A 136 12.75 -4.27 -16.25
CA GLY A 136 13.14 -4.32 -17.65
C GLY A 136 14.32 -3.42 -18.04
N GLY A 137 15.01 -2.79 -17.07
CA GLY A 137 16.27 -2.07 -17.30
C GLY A 137 16.15 -0.84 -18.21
N LYS A 138 14.99 -0.22 -18.30
CA LYS A 138 14.78 1.01 -19.09
C LYS A 138 15.27 2.22 -18.31
N GLN A 139 15.79 3.21 -19.01
CA GLN A 139 16.14 4.49 -18.41
C GLN A 139 14.88 5.25 -18.01
N ARG A 140 14.74 5.50 -16.70
CA ARG A 140 13.62 6.25 -16.13
C ARG A 140 14.11 7.11 -14.97
N PHE A 141 13.35 8.15 -14.66
CA PHE A 141 13.48 8.97 -13.48
C PHE A 141 12.07 9.32 -12.96
N THR A 142 11.98 9.57 -11.67
CA THR A 142 10.71 9.97 -11.03
C THR A 142 10.96 11.25 -10.25
N PRO A 143 10.38 12.38 -10.65
CA PRO A 143 10.42 13.63 -9.88
C PRO A 143 9.87 13.42 -8.46
N LYS A 144 10.33 14.23 -7.51
CA LYS A 144 9.94 14.10 -6.09
C LYS A 144 8.42 14.20 -5.88
N GLU A 145 7.74 15.00 -6.67
CA GLU A 145 6.29 15.20 -6.61
C GLU A 145 5.49 13.97 -7.06
N LEU A 146 6.09 13.11 -7.88
CA LEU A 146 5.48 11.87 -8.36
C LEU A 146 5.90 10.64 -7.54
N GLN A 147 6.83 10.81 -6.59
CA GLN A 147 7.22 9.72 -5.71
C GLN A 147 6.18 9.54 -4.61
N HIS A 148 5.70 8.32 -4.48
CA HIS A 148 4.84 7.92 -3.38
C HIS A 148 5.64 7.05 -2.41
N VAL A 149 5.63 7.44 -1.13
CA VAL A 149 6.34 6.75 -0.07
C VAL A 149 5.33 6.22 0.92
N VAL A 150 5.33 4.92 1.14
CA VAL A 150 4.47 4.26 2.13
C VAL A 150 5.35 3.59 3.17
N MET A 151 5.09 3.83 4.45
CA MET A 151 5.87 3.32 5.57
C MET A 151 4.98 2.61 6.59
N LEU A 152 5.56 1.64 7.26
CA LEU A 152 4.93 1.03 8.42
C LEU A 152 4.85 2.06 9.57
N SER A 153 3.68 2.15 10.21
CA SER A 153 3.44 3.11 11.31
C SER A 153 4.41 2.92 12.47
N GLU A 154 4.78 1.68 12.78
CA GLU A 154 5.74 1.35 13.83
C GLU A 154 7.14 1.92 13.53
N PHE A 155 7.61 1.78 12.27
CA PHE A 155 8.87 2.39 11.87
C PHE A 155 8.80 3.92 11.91
N ARG A 156 7.70 4.50 11.47
CA ARG A 156 7.48 5.94 11.51
C ARG A 156 7.52 6.48 12.93
N ALA A 157 6.82 5.82 13.85
CA ALA A 157 6.80 6.20 15.26
C ALA A 157 8.19 6.09 15.91
N ALA A 158 8.91 5.00 15.63
CA ALA A 158 10.29 4.84 16.09
C ALA A 158 11.21 5.93 15.54
N ALA A 159 11.09 6.26 14.26
CA ALA A 159 11.86 7.32 13.63
C ALA A 159 11.56 8.69 14.25
N ASP A 160 10.30 9.03 14.46
CA ASP A 160 9.90 10.29 15.07
C ASP A 160 10.48 10.43 16.49
N VAL A 161 10.46 9.36 17.30
CA VAL A 161 11.04 9.37 18.66
C VAL A 161 12.57 9.48 18.63
N PHE A 162 13.25 8.63 17.87
CA PHE A 162 14.72 8.54 17.92
C PHE A 162 15.41 9.64 17.12
N LEU A 163 14.75 10.26 16.18
CA LEU A 163 15.28 11.44 15.48
C LEU A 163 15.11 12.72 16.29
N GLN A 164 14.03 12.81 17.10
CA GLN A 164 13.77 13.97 17.94
C GLN A 164 14.63 13.99 19.22
N SER A 165 14.86 12.82 19.84
CA SER A 165 15.55 12.74 21.14
C SER A 165 17.03 13.14 21.12
N THR A 166 17.65 13.32 19.95
CA THR A 166 19.09 13.54 19.84
C THR A 166 19.45 14.96 19.44
N THR A 167 18.51 15.78 19.06
CA THR A 167 18.76 17.14 18.57
C THR A 167 17.87 18.14 19.28
N PHE A 168 18.47 19.05 20.02
CA PHE A 168 17.82 20.25 20.58
C PHE A 168 17.27 21.18 19.48
N HIS A 169 17.51 20.88 18.21
CA HIS A 169 17.03 21.60 17.04
C HIS A 169 16.23 20.68 16.13
N ASP A 170 14.94 20.74 16.28
CA ASP A 170 13.88 19.97 15.61
C ASP A 170 13.81 20.10 14.06
N GLN A 171 14.63 20.95 13.45
CA GLN A 171 14.45 21.36 12.06
C GLN A 171 15.27 20.58 11.03
N TYR A 172 16.30 19.82 11.44
CA TYR A 172 17.25 19.24 10.49
C TYR A 172 17.06 17.76 10.15
N THR A 173 16.21 17.05 10.85
CA THR A 173 15.98 15.61 10.64
C THR A 173 14.48 15.26 10.55
N LYS A 174 13.80 15.84 9.56
CA LYS A 174 12.43 15.36 9.25
C LYS A 174 12.50 14.14 8.35
N LEU A 175 11.87 13.05 8.81
CA LEU A 175 11.54 11.95 7.92
C LEU A 175 10.66 12.48 6.77
N VAL A 176 10.87 11.96 5.57
CA VAL A 176 10.10 12.34 4.40
C VAL A 176 8.60 12.18 4.66
N ASN A 177 7.81 13.08 4.09
CA ASN A 177 6.36 12.93 4.14
C ASN A 177 5.96 11.62 3.46
N ALA A 178 5.39 10.70 4.21
CA ALA A 178 5.03 9.37 3.77
C ALA A 178 3.63 9.03 4.27
N GLU A 179 2.91 8.27 3.49
CA GLU A 179 1.71 7.61 3.93
C GLU A 179 2.08 6.49 4.91
N THR A 180 1.34 6.36 6.00
CA THR A 180 1.61 5.35 7.01
C THR A 180 0.53 4.29 7.03
N VAL A 181 0.96 3.04 7.13
CA VAL A 181 0.07 1.88 7.24
C VAL A 181 0.33 1.17 8.57
N PRO A 182 -0.71 0.77 9.30
CA PRO A 182 -0.54 0.11 10.61
C PRO A 182 0.04 -1.30 10.48
N PHE A 183 -0.22 -1.97 9.37
CA PHE A 183 0.28 -3.31 9.06
C PHE A 183 0.18 -3.58 7.56
N TRP A 184 0.99 -4.51 7.05
CA TRP A 184 0.85 -5.01 5.70
C TRP A 184 -0.17 -6.16 5.65
N GLN A 185 -0.76 -6.40 4.48
CA GLN A 185 -1.74 -7.46 4.31
C GLN A 185 -1.12 -8.86 4.51
N GLY A 186 -1.79 -9.70 5.29
CA GLY A 186 -1.34 -11.05 5.62
C GLY A 186 -0.72 -11.17 7.01
N SER A 187 -0.80 -10.10 7.79
CA SER A 187 -0.29 -10.00 9.15
C SER A 187 -1.32 -9.36 10.07
N GLY A 188 -0.94 -9.07 11.28
CA GLY A 188 -1.69 -8.12 12.07
C GLY A 188 -2.54 -8.72 13.18
N VAL A 189 -2.06 -9.79 13.83
CA VAL A 189 -2.73 -10.29 15.02
C VAL A 189 -2.27 -9.54 16.27
N ASP A 190 -0.99 -9.13 16.32
CA ASP A 190 -0.36 -8.68 17.56
C ASP A 190 0.20 -7.25 17.49
N TYR A 191 0.15 -6.60 16.33
CA TYR A 191 0.76 -5.28 16.09
C TYR A 191 2.27 -5.20 16.44
N GLU A 192 2.96 -6.33 16.44
CA GLU A 192 4.41 -6.38 16.58
C GLU A 192 5.08 -6.39 15.20
N PHE A 193 6.29 -5.86 15.10
CA PHE A 193 7.00 -5.75 13.82
C PHE A 193 7.17 -7.10 13.10
N ALA A 194 7.30 -8.19 13.83
CA ALA A 194 7.36 -9.54 13.28
C ALA A 194 6.08 -9.92 12.51
N SER A 195 4.92 -9.41 12.92
CA SER A 195 3.63 -9.63 12.26
C SER A 195 3.27 -8.46 11.34
N THR A 196 3.38 -7.22 11.77
CA THR A 196 2.98 -6.03 11.00
C THR A 196 3.83 -5.79 9.77
N GLY A 197 5.12 -6.13 9.83
CA GLY A 197 6.07 -6.06 8.73
C GLY A 197 6.02 -7.25 7.75
N LYS A 198 5.08 -8.18 7.92
CA LYS A 198 4.95 -9.38 7.12
C LYS A 198 3.93 -9.20 5.99
N ILE A 199 4.30 -9.60 4.80
CA ILE A 199 3.40 -9.66 3.64
C ILE A 199 3.27 -11.11 3.20
N LEU A 200 2.02 -11.57 3.08
CA LEU A 200 1.68 -12.86 2.53
C LEU A 200 0.80 -12.66 1.29
N GLY A 201 1.16 -13.25 0.18
CA GLY A 201 0.36 -13.16 -1.03
C GLY A 201 0.83 -14.08 -2.14
N VAL A 202 0.02 -14.17 -3.18
CA VAL A 202 0.38 -14.88 -4.40
C VAL A 202 0.83 -13.84 -5.42
N PRO A 203 2.05 -13.97 -5.98
CA PRO A 203 2.52 -13.07 -7.02
C PRO A 203 1.57 -13.00 -8.22
N SER A 204 1.48 -11.85 -8.87
CA SER A 204 0.61 -11.66 -10.05
C SER A 204 1.06 -12.52 -11.24
N SER A 205 2.33 -12.92 -11.26
CA SER A 205 2.89 -13.89 -12.21
C SER A 205 2.41 -15.33 -12.00
N GLY A 206 1.66 -15.57 -10.92
CA GLY A 206 1.20 -16.90 -10.52
C GLY A 206 2.24 -17.66 -9.70
N GLY A 207 1.86 -18.85 -9.23
CA GLY A 207 2.70 -19.72 -8.41
C GLY A 207 2.20 -19.83 -6.96
N ASP A 208 3.03 -20.37 -6.10
CA ASP A 208 2.71 -20.58 -4.68
C ASP A 208 2.69 -19.27 -3.89
N ALA A 209 1.96 -19.27 -2.78
CA ALA A 209 1.95 -18.16 -1.86
C ALA A 209 3.35 -17.88 -1.32
N GLN A 210 3.76 -16.63 -1.36
CA GLN A 210 5.06 -16.17 -0.89
C GLN A 210 4.91 -15.29 0.33
N THR A 211 5.93 -15.33 1.18
CA THR A 211 6.01 -14.50 2.38
C THR A 211 7.25 -13.63 2.31
N VAL A 212 7.06 -12.33 2.53
CA VAL A 212 8.15 -11.37 2.74
C VAL A 212 8.00 -10.78 4.13
N THR A 213 9.09 -10.71 4.88
CA THR A 213 9.10 -10.26 6.27
C THR A 213 10.01 -9.05 6.45
N GLY A 214 9.75 -8.27 7.50
CA GLY A 214 10.58 -7.13 7.86
C GLY A 214 10.48 -5.95 6.89
N VAL A 215 9.32 -5.76 6.25
CA VAL A 215 9.10 -4.66 5.31
C VAL A 215 8.86 -3.38 6.10
N LEU A 216 9.79 -2.44 6.02
CA LEU A 216 9.68 -1.12 6.66
C LEU A 216 8.82 -0.14 5.84
N GLY A 217 8.93 -0.21 4.52
CA GLY A 217 8.24 0.68 3.61
C GLY A 217 8.59 0.43 2.15
N CYS A 218 7.95 1.16 1.28
CA CYS A 218 8.21 1.13 -0.15
C CYS A 218 8.16 2.55 -0.74
N ILE A 219 8.90 2.73 -1.82
CA ILE A 219 8.93 3.96 -2.61
C ILE A 219 8.65 3.58 -4.04
N PHE A 220 7.69 4.23 -4.67
CA PHE A 220 7.33 3.96 -6.05
C PHE A 220 6.85 5.22 -6.77
N ASP A 221 6.85 5.16 -8.08
CA ASP A 221 6.27 6.19 -8.92
C ASP A 221 4.74 6.11 -8.84
N ARG A 222 4.09 7.25 -8.64
CA ARG A 222 2.64 7.37 -8.54
C ARG A 222 1.90 6.75 -9.72
N ASP A 223 2.51 6.82 -10.90
CA ASP A 223 1.94 6.26 -12.13
C ASP A 223 2.27 4.77 -12.33
N ALA A 224 3.09 4.17 -11.44
CA ALA A 224 3.43 2.75 -11.51
C ALA A 224 2.30 1.84 -11.03
N LEU A 225 1.44 2.32 -10.15
CA LEU A 225 0.31 1.59 -9.59
C LEU A 225 -0.98 2.36 -9.84
N GLY A 226 -2.05 1.63 -10.12
CA GLY A 226 -3.36 2.23 -10.30
C GLY A 226 -4.47 1.26 -9.95
N VAL A 227 -5.51 1.80 -9.33
CA VAL A 227 -6.80 1.14 -9.14
C VAL A 227 -7.83 1.94 -9.91
N MET A 228 -8.48 1.30 -10.85
CA MET A 228 -9.53 1.92 -11.64
C MET A 228 -10.88 1.33 -11.20
N ASN A 229 -11.76 2.20 -10.75
CA ASN A 229 -13.12 1.81 -10.47
C ASN A 229 -13.95 1.89 -11.76
N ASN A 230 -14.48 0.77 -12.20
CA ASN A 230 -15.43 0.71 -13.31
C ASN A 230 -16.85 0.90 -12.75
N ASN A 231 -17.86 0.84 -13.55
CA ASN A 231 -19.23 1.15 -13.21
C ASN A 231 -19.73 0.54 -11.88
N GLN A 232 -20.23 1.42 -11.01
CA GLN A 232 -21.06 1.02 -9.87
C GLN A 232 -22.50 0.82 -10.36
N ARG A 233 -23.06 -0.34 -10.04
CA ARG A 233 -24.46 -0.64 -10.37
C ARG A 233 -25.19 -1.05 -9.10
N VAL A 234 -26.28 -0.38 -8.80
CA VAL A 234 -27.22 -0.78 -7.75
C VAL A 234 -28.41 -1.44 -8.42
N THR A 235 -28.73 -2.64 -7.97
CA THR A 235 -29.92 -3.38 -8.41
C THR A 235 -30.73 -3.78 -7.19
N THR A 236 -32.04 -3.58 -7.25
CA THR A 236 -32.97 -4.01 -6.21
C THR A 236 -33.85 -5.10 -6.80
N GLN A 237 -34.00 -6.20 -6.08
CA GLN A 237 -34.82 -7.30 -6.51
C GLN A 237 -35.72 -7.75 -5.36
N TRP A 238 -37.03 -7.83 -5.63
CA TRP A 238 -37.99 -8.35 -4.69
C TRP A 238 -38.07 -9.89 -4.79
N ASN A 239 -37.94 -10.58 -3.66
CA ASN A 239 -38.11 -11.99 -3.58
C ASN A 239 -39.46 -12.31 -2.90
N ALA A 240 -40.47 -12.51 -3.69
CA ALA A 240 -41.83 -12.76 -3.21
C ALA A 240 -42.00 -14.06 -2.37
N LYS A 241 -41.12 -15.05 -2.58
CA LYS A 241 -41.18 -16.33 -1.84
C LYS A 241 -40.58 -16.23 -0.45
N ALA A 242 -39.59 -15.37 -0.28
CA ALA A 242 -38.89 -15.18 0.99
C ALA A 242 -39.27 -13.87 1.69
N GLU A 243 -40.18 -13.06 1.10
CA GLU A 243 -40.67 -11.77 1.62
C GLU A 243 -39.57 -10.79 2.01
N PHE A 244 -38.49 -10.72 1.20
CA PHE A 244 -37.42 -9.76 1.37
C PHE A 244 -36.95 -9.16 0.04
N THR A 245 -36.31 -7.99 0.16
CA THR A 245 -35.67 -7.26 -0.98
C THR A 245 -34.19 -7.17 -0.75
#